data_83f6bc142ec0636d4115006b164f72f2
#
_entry.id   83f6bc142ec0636d4115006b164f72f2
#
_cell.length_a   1.000
_cell.length_b   1.000
_cell.length_c   1.000
_cell.angle_alpha   90.00
_cell.angle_beta   90.00
_cell.angle_gamma   90.00
#
_symmetry.space_group_name_H-M   'P 1'
#
loop_
_entity.id
_entity.type
_entity.pdbx_description
1 polymer ?
#
loop_
_entity_poly.entity_id
_entity_poly.type
_entity_poly.pdbx_seq_one_letter_code
_entity_poly.pdbx_strand_id
1 'polypeptide(L)'
;LGCYGDGGMCFTDNDQLADKMNSIKVHGKGSDKYDNIRIGINGRLDTLQASILLAKFDIFPEEVELRQTVAQSYTDLISYNLLPDAHNPLITPYLPSGARSAWAQYSLLAKDENHRTTVLKKLQENKIPSAIYYPKPLHRQTAFAYMGYKKGDFPVSEDCANRIFSLPMHPYLEEQDQKMIAEVLNRS
;
A
#
# COMPACT_ATOMS: atom_id res chain seq x y z
N LEU A 1 -5.77 -1.40 9.12
CA LEU A 1 -5.61 -2.14 10.38
C LEU A 1 -4.27 -2.86 10.36
N GLY A 2 -3.41 -2.63 11.35
CA GLY A 2 -2.09 -3.25 11.45
C GLY A 2 -1.78 -3.70 12.87
N CYS A 3 -1.20 -4.90 13.03
CA CYS A 3 -0.63 -5.35 14.29
C CYS A 3 0.78 -4.78 14.51
N TYR A 4 1.41 -5.12 15.62
CA TYR A 4 2.80 -4.73 15.95
C TYR A 4 3.79 -5.78 15.45
N GLY A 5 3.71 -6.09 14.19
CA GLY A 5 4.46 -7.11 13.49
C GLY A 5 3.69 -7.61 12.30
N ASP A 6 4.11 -8.76 11.73
CA ASP A 6 3.41 -9.36 10.61
C ASP A 6 2.10 -10.02 11.03
N GLY A 7 1.08 -9.88 10.21
CA GLY A 7 -0.21 -10.52 10.38
C GLY A 7 -0.99 -10.54 9.08
N GLY A 8 -1.90 -11.49 8.97
CA GLY A 8 -2.75 -11.63 7.81
C GLY A 8 -3.95 -12.49 8.11
N MET A 9 -4.93 -12.45 7.21
CA MET A 9 -6.14 -13.27 7.31
C MET A 9 -6.53 -13.80 5.93
N CYS A 10 -6.92 -15.07 5.89
CA CYS A 10 -7.47 -15.71 4.71
C CYS A 10 -8.97 -15.96 4.93
N PHE A 11 -9.77 -15.68 3.93
CA PHE A 11 -11.22 -15.90 3.94
C PHE A 11 -11.59 -16.91 2.85
N THR A 12 -12.54 -17.81 3.15
CA THR A 12 -13.08 -18.77 2.19
C THR A 12 -14.43 -19.29 2.64
N ASP A 13 -15.33 -19.54 1.69
CA ASP A 13 -16.60 -20.25 1.91
C ASP A 13 -16.49 -21.76 1.66
N ASN A 14 -15.29 -22.26 1.37
CA ASN A 14 -14.99 -23.66 1.14
C ASN A 14 -14.42 -24.29 2.42
N ASP A 15 -15.23 -25.13 3.10
CA ASP A 15 -14.87 -25.76 4.36
C ASP A 15 -13.62 -26.65 4.23
N GLN A 16 -13.48 -27.41 3.14
CA GLN A 16 -12.30 -28.26 2.92
C GLN A 16 -11.02 -27.41 2.78
N LEU A 17 -11.11 -26.26 2.13
CA LEU A 17 -9.98 -25.33 2.02
C LEU A 17 -9.68 -24.68 3.38
N ALA A 18 -10.70 -24.32 4.16
CA ALA A 18 -10.54 -23.78 5.51
C ALA A 18 -9.82 -24.78 6.42
N ASP A 19 -10.23 -26.04 6.43
CA ASP A 19 -9.60 -27.12 7.18
C ASP A 19 -8.15 -27.34 6.76
N LYS A 20 -7.88 -27.33 5.45
CA LYS A 20 -6.52 -27.46 4.91
C LYS A 20 -5.63 -26.32 5.36
N MET A 21 -6.10 -25.06 5.26
CA MET A 21 -5.36 -23.88 5.73
C MET A 21 -5.13 -23.91 7.24
N ASN A 22 -6.13 -24.30 8.02
CA ASN A 22 -6.02 -24.46 9.47
C ASN A 22 -4.97 -25.51 9.86
N SER A 23 -4.91 -26.62 9.15
CA SER A 23 -3.87 -27.63 9.33
C SER A 23 -2.47 -27.09 8.98
N ILE A 24 -2.33 -26.49 7.81
CA ILE A 24 -1.03 -25.97 7.30
C ILE A 24 -0.45 -24.92 8.23
N LYS A 25 -1.24 -23.97 8.73
CA LYS A 25 -0.75 -22.91 9.64
C LYS A 25 -0.27 -23.42 10.99
N VAL A 26 -0.60 -24.67 11.34
CA VAL A 26 -0.19 -25.34 12.58
C VAL A 26 0.63 -26.58 12.24
N HIS A 27 1.72 -26.42 11.50
CA HIS A 27 2.69 -27.45 11.14
C HIS A 27 2.12 -28.63 10.31
N GLY A 28 0.96 -28.47 9.68
CA GLY A 28 0.30 -29.56 8.94
C GLY A 28 -0.43 -30.58 9.85
N LYS A 29 -0.79 -30.17 11.08
CA LYS A 29 -1.43 -31.02 12.09
C LYS A 29 -2.73 -31.64 11.58
N GLY A 30 -2.93 -32.95 11.90
CA GLY A 30 -4.18 -33.67 11.75
C GLY A 30 -5.08 -33.59 12.98
N SER A 31 -5.91 -34.56 13.16
CA SER A 31 -6.79 -34.69 14.34
C SER A 31 -6.01 -35.03 15.61
N ASP A 32 -4.94 -35.82 15.51
CA ASP A 32 -4.04 -36.11 16.61
C ASP A 32 -3.05 -34.94 16.83
N LYS A 33 -2.70 -34.69 18.09
CA LYS A 33 -1.80 -33.62 18.47
C LYS A 33 -0.40 -33.75 17.89
N TYR A 34 0.06 -34.99 17.72
CA TYR A 34 1.43 -35.31 17.32
C TYR A 34 1.53 -35.91 15.90
N ASP A 35 0.39 -35.98 15.17
CA ASP A 35 0.38 -36.44 13.80
C ASP A 35 0.23 -35.28 12.82
N ASN A 36 1.30 -35.01 12.07
CA ASN A 36 1.34 -34.01 11.00
C ASN A 36 1.03 -34.73 9.67
N ILE A 37 -0.21 -34.61 9.22
CA ILE A 37 -0.71 -35.29 8.01
C ILE A 37 -0.32 -34.58 6.71
N ARG A 38 0.34 -33.43 6.80
CA ARG A 38 0.86 -32.64 5.66
C ARG A 38 2.05 -31.77 6.08
N ILE A 39 2.80 -31.31 5.09
CA ILE A 39 3.83 -30.29 5.32
C ILE A 39 3.14 -28.95 5.64
N GLY A 40 3.53 -28.31 6.72
CA GLY A 40 2.99 -27.04 7.17
C GLY A 40 4.04 -26.08 7.68
N ILE A 41 3.58 -24.96 8.21
CA ILE A 41 4.41 -23.88 8.76
C ILE A 41 3.89 -23.50 10.16
N ASN A 42 4.67 -22.74 10.91
CA ASN A 42 4.17 -21.98 12.05
C ASN A 42 3.58 -20.65 11.54
N GLY A 43 2.33 -20.70 11.09
CA GLY A 43 1.63 -19.55 10.50
C GLY A 43 0.46 -19.03 11.36
N ARG A 44 0.57 -19.19 12.69
CA ARG A 44 -0.44 -18.70 13.64
C ARG A 44 -0.24 -17.22 13.91
N LEU A 45 -1.34 -16.48 14.06
CA LEU A 45 -1.29 -15.14 14.65
C LEU A 45 -1.05 -15.26 16.15
N ASP A 46 -0.01 -14.60 16.66
CA ASP A 46 0.28 -14.60 18.09
C ASP A 46 -0.84 -13.93 18.88
N THR A 47 -1.17 -14.49 20.06
CA THR A 47 -2.23 -13.96 20.92
C THR A 47 -2.01 -12.52 21.32
N LEU A 48 -0.76 -12.11 21.53
CA LEU A 48 -0.40 -10.72 21.81
C LEU A 48 -0.79 -9.80 20.66
N GLN A 49 -0.48 -10.19 19.41
CA GLN A 49 -0.86 -9.44 18.22
C GLN A 49 -2.38 -9.41 18.03
N ALA A 50 -3.07 -10.53 18.31
CA ALA A 50 -4.52 -10.59 18.27
C ALA A 50 -5.17 -9.64 19.27
N SER A 51 -4.65 -9.53 20.49
CA SER A 51 -5.14 -8.60 21.51
C SER A 51 -5.00 -7.13 21.07
N ILE A 52 -3.86 -6.77 20.46
CA ILE A 52 -3.65 -5.44 19.92
C ILE A 52 -4.64 -5.14 18.78
N LEU A 53 -4.85 -6.11 17.88
CA LEU A 53 -5.80 -5.96 16.77
C LEU A 53 -7.24 -5.80 17.26
N LEU A 54 -7.66 -6.53 18.29
CA LEU A 54 -9.00 -6.40 18.88
C LEU A 54 -9.22 -4.97 19.40
N ALA A 55 -8.26 -4.42 20.15
CA ALA A 55 -8.35 -3.04 20.64
C ALA A 55 -8.38 -1.99 19.51
N LYS A 56 -7.64 -2.22 18.44
CA LYS A 56 -7.63 -1.33 17.27
C LYS A 56 -8.88 -1.47 16.39
N PHE A 57 -9.56 -2.60 16.47
CA PHE A 57 -10.72 -2.87 15.63
C PHE A 57 -11.90 -1.96 15.96
N ASP A 58 -12.01 -1.55 17.22
CA ASP A 58 -13.09 -0.66 17.69
C ASP A 58 -13.02 0.73 17.05
N ILE A 59 -11.82 1.25 16.79
CA ILE A 59 -11.60 2.56 16.17
C ILE A 59 -11.37 2.48 14.65
N PHE A 60 -11.19 1.29 14.11
CA PHE A 60 -10.83 1.09 12.69
C PHE A 60 -11.87 1.66 11.70
N PRO A 61 -13.20 1.53 11.90
CA PRO A 61 -14.19 2.14 11.02
C PRO A 61 -14.01 3.66 10.89
N GLU A 62 -13.76 4.35 12.01
CA GLU A 62 -13.51 5.79 12.03
C GLU A 62 -12.19 6.13 11.33
N GLU A 63 -11.11 5.38 11.58
CA GLU A 63 -9.83 5.58 10.88
C GLU A 63 -9.95 5.43 9.36
N VAL A 64 -10.82 4.56 8.87
CA VAL A 64 -11.08 4.42 7.42
C VAL A 64 -11.74 5.68 6.86
N GLU A 65 -12.69 6.30 7.59
CA GLU A 65 -13.31 7.56 7.17
C GLU A 65 -12.30 8.72 7.19
N LEU A 66 -11.50 8.82 8.24
CA LEU A 66 -10.44 9.84 8.33
C LEU A 66 -9.45 9.71 7.17
N ARG A 67 -9.11 8.49 6.75
CA ARG A 67 -8.27 8.26 5.57
C ARG A 67 -8.94 8.72 4.26
N GLN A 68 -10.28 8.59 4.13
CA GLN A 68 -10.99 9.18 2.99
C GLN A 68 -10.81 10.69 2.97
N THR A 69 -10.99 11.36 4.12
CA THR A 69 -10.84 12.81 4.27
C THR A 69 -9.43 13.26 3.89
N VAL A 70 -8.40 12.58 4.41
CA VAL A 70 -7.00 12.88 4.08
C VAL A 70 -6.72 12.70 2.60
N ALA A 71 -7.21 11.61 1.98
CA ALA A 71 -7.00 11.34 0.56
C ALA A 71 -7.70 12.38 -0.32
N GLN A 72 -8.93 12.77 0.02
CA GLN A 72 -9.67 13.81 -0.71
C GLN A 72 -8.96 15.16 -0.60
N SER A 73 -8.54 15.55 0.60
CA SER A 73 -7.78 16.80 0.82
C SER A 73 -6.50 16.85 -0.02
N TYR A 74 -5.73 15.77 -0.07
CA TYR A 74 -4.56 15.68 -0.96
C TYR A 74 -4.93 15.85 -2.43
N THR A 75 -6.00 15.16 -2.87
CA THR A 75 -6.47 15.26 -4.25
C THR A 75 -6.84 16.71 -4.59
N ASP A 76 -7.58 17.39 -3.72
CA ASP A 76 -8.01 18.76 -3.90
C ASP A 76 -6.82 19.72 -3.92
N LEU A 77 -5.90 19.64 -2.96
CA LEU A 77 -4.73 20.47 -2.86
C LEU A 77 -3.78 20.33 -4.05
N ILE A 78 -3.59 19.11 -4.54
CA ILE A 78 -2.72 18.83 -5.68
C ILE A 78 -3.41 19.22 -6.99
N SER A 79 -4.72 18.89 -7.15
CA SER A 79 -5.48 19.19 -8.37
C SER A 79 -5.79 20.68 -8.52
N TYR A 80 -6.07 21.40 -7.42
CA TYR A 80 -6.31 22.87 -7.46
C TYR A 80 -5.10 23.64 -8.00
N ASN A 81 -3.92 23.13 -7.73
CA ASN A 81 -2.66 23.73 -8.21
C ASN A 81 -2.29 23.31 -9.65
N LEU A 82 -3.11 22.47 -10.29
CA LEU A 82 -3.05 22.16 -11.73
C LEU A 82 -3.85 23.18 -12.56
N LEU A 83 -3.86 24.46 -12.16
CA LEU A 83 -4.35 25.54 -13.04
C LEU A 83 -3.64 25.47 -14.40
N PRO A 84 -4.25 25.96 -15.51
CA PRO A 84 -3.73 25.77 -16.88
C PRO A 84 -2.27 26.17 -17.11
N ASP A 85 -1.71 27.01 -16.22
CA ASP A 85 -0.32 27.46 -16.26
C ASP A 85 0.58 26.76 -15.22
N ALA A 86 0.06 25.82 -14.42
CA ALA A 86 0.85 25.08 -13.45
C ALA A 86 1.63 23.94 -14.14
N HIS A 87 2.94 24.04 -14.13
CA HIS A 87 3.85 23.12 -14.82
C HIS A 87 4.07 21.79 -14.06
N ASN A 88 3.20 21.46 -13.09
CA ASN A 88 3.38 20.25 -12.28
C ASN A 88 2.44 19.09 -12.73
N PRO A 89 2.92 18.17 -13.57
CA PRO A 89 2.11 17.08 -14.15
C PRO A 89 2.05 15.85 -13.22
N LEU A 90 1.76 16.04 -11.93
CA LEU A 90 1.50 14.93 -11.03
C LEU A 90 0.09 14.39 -11.26
N ILE A 91 -0.03 13.06 -11.40
CA ILE A 91 -1.31 12.37 -11.55
C ILE A 91 -1.71 11.82 -10.19
N THR A 92 -2.87 12.27 -9.68
CA THR A 92 -3.49 11.77 -8.46
C THR A 92 -4.17 10.41 -8.67
N PRO A 93 -4.37 9.60 -7.61
CA PRO A 93 -5.08 8.34 -7.72
C PRO A 93 -6.52 8.55 -8.23
N TYR A 94 -6.94 7.72 -9.17
CA TYR A 94 -8.32 7.65 -9.62
C TYR A 94 -9.08 6.58 -8.87
N LEU A 95 -10.22 6.93 -8.29
CA LEU A 95 -11.12 6.00 -7.63
C LEU A 95 -12.40 5.86 -8.48
N PRO A 96 -12.68 4.69 -9.07
CA PRO A 96 -13.90 4.46 -9.84
C PRO A 96 -15.16 4.68 -9.00
N SER A 97 -16.25 5.11 -9.66
CA SER A 97 -17.54 5.27 -9.00
C SER A 97 -17.99 3.96 -8.33
N GLY A 98 -18.45 4.06 -7.08
CA GLY A 98 -18.85 2.91 -6.27
C GLY A 98 -17.70 2.12 -5.65
N ALA A 99 -16.44 2.43 -5.96
CA ALA A 99 -15.29 1.84 -5.29
C ALA A 99 -14.90 2.66 -4.05
N ARG A 100 -14.34 1.96 -3.05
CA ARG A 100 -13.79 2.57 -1.84
C ARG A 100 -12.40 2.02 -1.57
N SER A 101 -11.43 2.89 -1.35
CA SER A 101 -10.07 2.51 -0.98
C SER A 101 -9.88 2.60 0.54
N ALA A 102 -9.11 1.70 1.11
CA ALA A 102 -8.65 1.81 2.50
C ALA A 102 -7.51 2.81 2.68
N TRP A 103 -6.98 3.35 1.58
CA TRP A 103 -5.90 4.32 1.55
C TRP A 103 -4.72 3.92 2.46
N ALA A 104 -4.24 2.69 2.29
CA ALA A 104 -3.03 2.24 2.96
C ALA A 104 -1.83 3.12 2.56
N GLN A 105 -1.87 3.64 1.32
CA GLN A 105 -0.91 4.54 0.72
C GLN A 105 -1.65 5.57 -0.14
N TYR A 106 -1.09 6.77 -0.27
CA TYR A 106 -1.51 7.75 -1.25
C TYR A 106 -0.38 7.93 -2.27
N SER A 107 -0.53 7.30 -3.43
CA SER A 107 0.51 7.22 -4.45
C SER A 107 0.22 8.14 -5.63
N LEU A 108 1.23 8.87 -6.07
CA LEU A 108 1.19 9.77 -7.23
C LEU A 108 2.04 9.19 -8.36
N LEU A 109 1.71 9.57 -9.59
CA LEU A 109 2.59 9.35 -10.73
C LEU A 109 3.19 10.68 -11.18
N ALA A 110 4.51 10.74 -11.22
CA ALA A 110 5.25 11.84 -11.84
C ALA A 110 5.13 11.79 -13.36
N LYS A 111 5.50 12.87 -14.06
CA LYS A 111 5.55 12.94 -15.52
C LYS A 111 6.45 11.84 -16.11
N ASP A 112 7.63 11.70 -15.53
CA ASP A 112 8.67 10.73 -15.91
C ASP A 112 9.58 10.44 -14.71
N GLU A 113 10.59 9.60 -14.89
CA GLU A 113 11.55 9.21 -13.87
C GLU A 113 12.41 10.38 -13.36
N ASN A 114 12.80 11.30 -14.23
CA ASN A 114 13.59 12.48 -13.85
C ASN A 114 12.76 13.43 -12.97
N HIS A 115 11.50 13.63 -13.33
CA HIS A 115 10.56 14.44 -12.53
C HIS A 115 10.34 13.79 -11.17
N ARG A 116 10.11 12.46 -11.11
CA ARG A 116 10.01 11.73 -9.82
C ARG A 116 11.26 11.97 -8.96
N THR A 117 12.44 11.84 -9.55
CA THR A 117 13.71 12.04 -8.83
C THR A 117 13.82 13.46 -8.27
N THR A 118 13.41 14.47 -9.03
CA THR A 118 13.40 15.86 -8.61
C THR A 118 12.43 16.09 -7.45
N VAL A 119 11.21 15.56 -7.56
CA VAL A 119 10.18 15.63 -6.51
C VAL A 119 10.66 14.97 -5.22
N LEU A 120 11.17 13.74 -5.30
CA LEU A 120 11.68 13.02 -4.13
C LEU A 120 12.81 13.75 -3.43
N LYS A 121 13.71 14.37 -4.19
CA LYS A 121 14.80 15.20 -3.63
C LYS A 121 14.25 16.40 -2.86
N LYS A 122 13.26 17.12 -3.41
CA LYS A 122 12.63 18.26 -2.73
C LYS A 122 11.86 17.83 -1.47
N LEU A 123 11.15 16.72 -1.51
CA LEU A 123 10.50 16.16 -0.32
C LEU A 123 11.54 15.86 0.77
N GLN A 124 12.66 15.21 0.41
CA GLN A 124 13.75 14.91 1.34
C GLN A 124 14.39 16.17 1.93
N GLU A 125 14.66 17.19 1.11
CA GLU A 125 15.22 18.48 1.55
C GLU A 125 14.31 19.17 2.58
N ASN A 126 12.98 18.99 2.45
CA ASN A 126 11.97 19.49 3.37
C ASN A 126 11.63 18.51 4.50
N LYS A 127 12.37 17.39 4.65
CA LYS A 127 12.19 16.34 5.66
C LYS A 127 10.81 15.67 5.60
N ILE A 128 10.20 15.63 4.43
CA ILE A 128 8.92 14.96 4.18
C ILE A 128 9.22 13.50 3.78
N PRO A 129 8.78 12.50 4.58
CA PRO A 129 8.97 11.10 4.23
C PRO A 129 8.25 10.74 2.94
N SER A 130 8.89 9.97 2.10
CA SER A 130 8.30 9.45 0.87
C SER A 130 8.83 8.06 0.58
N ALA A 131 8.07 7.26 -0.19
CA ALA A 131 8.43 5.89 -0.52
C ALA A 131 8.05 5.54 -1.96
N ILE A 132 8.74 4.55 -2.54
CA ILE A 132 8.42 4.03 -3.87
C ILE A 132 7.88 2.60 -3.71
N TYR A 133 6.60 2.39 -4.03
CA TYR A 133 5.93 1.09 -3.99
C TYR A 133 5.38 0.72 -5.38
N TYR A 134 6.17 0.04 -6.28
CA TYR A 134 7.53 -0.50 -6.07
C TYR A 134 8.42 -0.11 -7.26
N PRO A 135 9.75 0.03 -7.08
CA PRO A 135 10.65 0.49 -8.14
C PRO A 135 10.92 -0.59 -9.20
N LYS A 136 10.54 -1.84 -8.95
CA LYS A 136 10.76 -2.96 -9.86
C LYS A 136 9.50 -3.81 -9.98
N PRO A 137 8.88 -3.91 -11.18
CA PRO A 137 7.68 -4.72 -11.40
C PRO A 137 7.91 -6.22 -11.10
N LEU A 138 6.83 -6.94 -10.72
CA LEU A 138 6.92 -8.34 -10.33
C LEU A 138 7.55 -9.22 -11.40
N HIS A 139 7.16 -9.08 -12.67
CA HIS A 139 7.71 -9.87 -13.78
C HIS A 139 9.23 -9.65 -14.00
N ARG A 140 9.78 -8.55 -13.46
CA ARG A 140 11.21 -8.23 -13.50
C ARG A 140 11.98 -8.67 -12.26
N GLN A 141 11.30 -9.17 -11.24
CA GLN A 141 11.95 -9.69 -10.03
C GLN A 141 12.72 -10.97 -10.34
N THR A 142 13.90 -11.11 -9.76
CA THR A 142 14.76 -12.30 -9.97
C THR A 142 14.05 -13.59 -9.61
N ALA A 143 13.21 -13.58 -8.57
CA ALA A 143 12.42 -14.73 -8.13
C ALA A 143 11.45 -15.25 -9.21
N PHE A 144 11.04 -14.42 -10.17
CA PHE A 144 10.12 -14.78 -11.24
C PHE A 144 10.82 -14.92 -12.61
N ALA A 145 12.17 -14.90 -12.66
CA ALA A 145 12.92 -15.00 -13.91
C ALA A 145 12.61 -16.30 -14.68
N TYR A 146 12.24 -17.37 -13.98
CA TYR A 146 11.85 -18.65 -14.59
C TYR A 146 10.60 -18.58 -15.47
N MET A 147 9.76 -17.53 -15.31
CA MET A 147 8.58 -17.32 -16.15
C MET A 147 8.91 -16.79 -17.56
N GLY A 148 10.16 -16.39 -17.80
CA GLY A 148 10.64 -15.96 -19.11
C GLY A 148 10.26 -14.57 -19.57
N TYR A 149 9.53 -13.79 -18.75
CA TYR A 149 9.13 -12.41 -19.09
C TYR A 149 10.31 -11.46 -19.23
N LYS A 150 10.21 -10.55 -20.20
CA LYS A 150 11.26 -9.58 -20.56
C LYS A 150 10.78 -8.14 -20.33
N LYS A 151 11.70 -7.21 -20.43
CA LYS A 151 11.38 -5.78 -20.47
C LYS A 151 10.52 -5.50 -21.71
N GLY A 152 9.41 -4.78 -21.50
CA GLY A 152 8.43 -4.43 -22.52
C GLY A 152 7.20 -5.35 -22.55
N ASP A 153 7.21 -6.50 -21.87
CA ASP A 153 6.05 -7.41 -21.85
C ASP A 153 4.87 -6.83 -21.06
N PHE A 154 5.14 -5.96 -20.08
CA PHE A 154 4.13 -5.28 -19.26
C PHE A 154 4.42 -3.76 -19.20
N PRO A 155 4.23 -3.02 -20.33
CA PRO A 155 4.69 -1.63 -20.44
C PRO A 155 4.03 -0.69 -19.42
N VAL A 156 2.75 -0.88 -19.08
CA VAL A 156 2.06 -0.07 -18.07
C VAL A 156 2.68 -0.25 -16.68
N SER A 157 2.95 -1.49 -16.29
CA SER A 157 3.59 -1.80 -15.00
C SER A 157 5.02 -1.25 -14.91
N GLU A 158 5.74 -1.29 -16.02
CA GLU A 158 7.10 -0.76 -16.11
C GLU A 158 7.12 0.76 -16.07
N ASP A 159 6.19 1.43 -16.77
CA ASP A 159 6.03 2.89 -16.72
C ASP A 159 5.66 3.35 -15.31
N CYS A 160 4.68 2.71 -14.68
CA CYS A 160 4.29 3.02 -13.30
C CYS A 160 5.47 2.87 -12.33
N ALA A 161 6.26 1.80 -12.42
CA ALA A 161 7.42 1.58 -11.56
C ALA A 161 8.47 2.69 -11.67
N ASN A 162 8.60 3.30 -12.84
CA ASN A 162 9.52 4.42 -13.06
C ASN A 162 9.02 5.75 -12.53
N ARG A 163 7.70 5.91 -12.35
CA ARG A 163 7.07 7.20 -12.08
C ARG A 163 6.41 7.30 -10.72
N ILE A 164 6.06 6.18 -10.09
CA ILE A 164 5.29 6.12 -8.84
C ILE A 164 6.12 6.55 -7.64
N PHE A 165 5.48 7.28 -6.73
CA PHE A 165 5.94 7.53 -5.36
C PHE A 165 4.75 7.78 -4.45
N SER A 166 4.93 7.62 -3.14
CA SER A 166 3.85 7.73 -2.16
C SER A 166 4.17 8.81 -1.13
N LEU A 167 3.14 9.57 -0.77
CA LEU A 167 3.16 10.58 0.28
C LEU A 167 2.85 9.96 1.66
N PRO A 168 3.15 10.67 2.77
CA PRO A 168 2.70 10.28 4.10
C PRO A 168 1.19 10.09 4.12
N MET A 169 0.71 8.96 4.67
CA MET A 169 -0.71 8.63 4.69
C MET A 169 -1.10 7.91 5.97
N HIS A 170 -1.82 8.60 6.85
CA HIS A 170 -2.41 8.02 8.05
C HIS A 170 -3.68 8.81 8.45
N PRO A 171 -4.58 8.23 9.28
CA PRO A 171 -5.88 8.83 9.57
C PRO A 171 -5.79 10.15 10.35
N TYR A 172 -4.68 10.40 11.02
CA TYR A 172 -4.45 11.57 11.89
C TYR A 172 -3.50 12.59 11.28
N LEU A 173 -3.34 12.58 9.94
CA LEU A 173 -2.51 13.57 9.25
C LEU A 173 -3.21 14.92 9.23
N GLU A 174 -2.58 15.94 9.81
CA GLU A 174 -3.16 17.26 9.95
C GLU A 174 -3.22 18.01 8.60
N GLU A 175 -4.23 18.84 8.43
CA GLU A 175 -4.43 19.64 7.21
C GLU A 175 -3.25 20.56 6.94
N GLN A 176 -2.62 21.09 7.98
CA GLN A 176 -1.45 21.96 7.86
C GLN A 176 -0.26 21.21 7.25
N ASP A 177 -0.03 19.97 7.66
CA ASP A 177 1.03 19.13 7.09
C ASP A 177 0.74 18.81 5.62
N GLN A 178 -0.51 18.51 5.29
CA GLN A 178 -0.93 18.27 3.90
C GLN A 178 -0.70 19.49 3.00
N LYS A 179 -1.04 20.70 3.49
CA LYS A 179 -0.79 21.97 2.77
C LYS A 179 0.70 22.18 2.54
N MET A 180 1.53 21.98 3.55
CA MET A 180 2.99 22.08 3.44
C MET A 180 3.53 21.09 2.40
N ILE A 181 3.07 19.84 2.41
CA ILE A 181 3.47 18.82 1.43
C ILE A 181 3.06 19.24 0.02
N ALA A 182 1.83 19.71 -0.17
CA ALA A 182 1.33 20.17 -1.46
C ALA A 182 2.11 21.38 -2.00
N GLU A 183 2.49 22.32 -1.14
CA GLU A 183 3.35 23.47 -1.52
C GLU A 183 4.72 23.02 -2.02
N VAL A 184 5.35 22.03 -1.38
CA VAL A 184 6.64 21.49 -1.83
C VAL A 184 6.50 20.81 -3.19
N LEU A 185 5.41 20.06 -3.41
CA LEU A 185 5.13 19.43 -4.69
C LEU A 185 4.92 20.43 -5.82
N ASN A 186 4.24 21.54 -5.55
CA ASN A 186 3.94 22.57 -6.55
C ASN A 186 5.16 23.39 -7.00
N ARG A 187 6.21 23.39 -6.21
CA ARG A 187 7.50 24.03 -6.56
C ARG A 187 8.45 23.07 -7.28
N SER A 188 7.95 21.87 -7.65
CA SER A 188 8.81 20.76 -8.13
C SER A 188 8.88 20.61 -9.65
#